data_add0874cf350b94a06f7bd14ec17b99a
#
_entry.id   add0874cf350b94a06f7bd14ec17b99a
#
_cell.length_a   1.000
_cell.length_b   1.000
_cell.length_c   1.000
_cell.angle_alpha   90.00
_cell.angle_beta   90.00
_cell.angle_gamma   90.00
#
_symmetry.space_group_name_H-M   'P 1'
#
loop_
_entity.id
_entity.type
_entity.pdbx_description
1 polymer ?
#
loop_
_entity_poly.entity_id
_entity_poly.type
_entity_poly.pdbx_seq_one_letter_code
_entity_poly.pdbx_strand_id
1 'polypeptide(L)'
;MAVSSERRPQALQALGERARDELARLNHPPASWVLPTTAPGGEPVLDVLVVGAGMCGQTAAFALLREGVANLRVVDAAPRGDEGPWGTFARMTTLRSPKHLTGPDLGVPSLSFRSWYEAQHGADGWAALHKVGRLDWRDYLLWVRETVALPVENGTRLLALDEQDGLARARLRTPAGEQTVLARKVVLALGRDGSGGPRWPRFPSLRSDDPAARARVFHSADAIDFEALRGRRIGVLGAGASAFDNAGAALEAGAQVALFARRPLLPQVNKSKWTSFTGFLRGFEALDDARKWRFYTYIFDEQVPPPWESVRRCDDQPGFSLHLGEGWTDVRVDGDGVVVTTALRSERFDAVIFGTGFDVDLLDRPELAIYTPHVDTWARHVGAAQAAAHPEPARFPYLGPGFELRSGTGQHAGALARLHLFNWGSTLSHGALAGDIPGLGIGATRLAQAIVRDLFVADADRHWERLLAHEEPELLATRRYVPPEQR
;
A
#
# COMPACT_ATOMS: atom_id res chain seq x y z
N MET A 1 3.54 -36.03 8.75
CA MET A 1 3.59 -35.91 10.22
C MET A 1 3.17 -34.49 10.57
N ALA A 2 2.06 -34.31 11.30
CA ALA A 2 1.67 -33.00 11.79
C ALA A 2 2.71 -32.54 12.84
N VAL A 3 3.39 -31.43 12.57
CA VAL A 3 4.23 -30.76 13.57
C VAL A 3 3.29 -30.38 14.72
N SER A 4 3.62 -30.78 15.97
CA SER A 4 2.76 -30.48 17.12
C SER A 4 2.57 -28.97 17.23
N SER A 5 1.36 -28.53 17.62
CA SER A 5 1.04 -27.10 17.74
C SER A 5 1.95 -26.31 18.67
N GLU A 6 2.64 -26.98 19.59
CA GLU A 6 3.60 -26.39 20.54
C GLU A 6 4.99 -26.09 19.94
N ARG A 7 5.39 -26.74 18.86
CA ARG A 7 6.71 -26.49 18.23
C ARG A 7 6.75 -25.25 17.35
N ARG A 8 5.61 -24.79 16.86
CA ARG A 8 5.51 -23.63 15.96
C ARG A 8 5.91 -22.29 16.61
N PRO A 9 5.40 -21.95 17.82
CA PRO A 9 5.81 -20.72 18.52
C PRO A 9 7.31 -20.69 18.84
N GLN A 10 7.89 -21.80 19.29
CA GLN A 10 9.32 -21.89 19.60
C GLN A 10 10.20 -21.74 18.33
N ALA A 11 9.80 -22.33 17.22
CA ALA A 11 10.52 -22.20 15.96
C ALA A 11 10.50 -20.75 15.43
N LEU A 12 9.37 -20.06 15.55
CA LEU A 12 9.26 -18.64 15.18
C LEU A 12 10.05 -17.74 16.13
N GLN A 13 10.09 -18.05 17.41
CA GLN A 13 10.92 -17.33 18.38
C GLN A 13 12.40 -17.46 18.01
N ALA A 14 12.89 -18.68 17.78
CA ALA A 14 14.29 -18.96 17.39
C ALA A 14 14.64 -18.28 16.04
N LEU A 15 13.68 -18.25 15.08
CA LEU A 15 13.87 -17.54 13.84
C LEU A 15 13.97 -16.01 14.07
N GLY A 16 13.13 -15.45 14.95
CA GLY A 16 13.18 -14.03 15.31
C GLY A 16 14.49 -13.64 16.01
N GLU A 17 15.03 -14.50 16.88
CA GLU A 17 16.34 -14.31 17.52
C GLU A 17 17.46 -14.31 16.49
N ARG A 18 17.45 -15.24 15.55
CA ARG A 18 18.40 -15.28 14.44
C ARG A 18 18.31 -14.05 13.54
N ALA A 19 17.10 -13.61 13.22
CA ALA A 19 16.92 -12.40 12.41
C ALA A 19 17.50 -11.16 13.11
N ARG A 20 17.32 -11.04 14.43
CA ARG A 20 17.92 -9.95 15.21
C ARG A 20 19.45 -10.03 15.27
N ASP A 21 20.03 -11.25 15.37
CA ASP A 21 21.49 -11.44 15.30
C ASP A 21 22.03 -11.05 13.91
N GLU A 22 21.36 -11.48 12.83
CA GLU A 22 21.72 -11.06 11.47
C GLU A 22 21.65 -9.53 11.30
N LEU A 23 20.63 -8.87 11.83
CA LEU A 23 20.48 -7.42 11.84
C LEU A 23 21.61 -6.75 12.65
N ALA A 24 21.93 -7.25 13.83
CA ALA A 24 23.04 -6.73 14.64
C ALA A 24 24.38 -6.83 13.91
N ARG A 25 24.63 -7.93 13.17
CA ARG A 25 25.83 -8.09 12.31
C ARG A 25 25.86 -7.09 11.14
N LEU A 26 24.71 -6.56 10.74
CA LEU A 26 24.57 -5.49 9.75
C LEU A 26 24.54 -4.08 10.40
N ASN A 27 24.98 -3.98 11.68
CA ASN A 27 24.97 -2.72 12.46
C ASN A 27 23.57 -2.08 12.56
N HIS A 28 22.53 -2.91 12.80
CA HIS A 28 21.16 -2.41 12.99
C HIS A 28 20.72 -2.57 14.46
N PRO A 29 20.11 -1.54 15.08
CA PRO A 29 19.94 -0.20 14.54
C PRO A 29 21.26 0.57 14.51
N PRO A 30 21.57 1.31 13.44
CA PRO A 30 22.73 2.19 13.41
C PRO A 30 22.52 3.36 14.38
N ALA A 31 23.62 4.05 14.76
CA ALA A 31 23.50 5.28 15.53
C ALA A 31 22.66 6.32 14.76
N SER A 32 21.75 7.00 15.46
CA SER A 32 20.98 8.10 14.86
C SER A 32 21.93 9.27 14.55
N TRP A 33 21.92 9.69 13.30
CA TRP A 33 22.68 10.83 12.79
C TRP A 33 21.81 12.06 12.57
N VAL A 34 20.49 11.90 12.49
CA VAL A 34 19.55 13.00 12.27
C VAL A 34 19.54 13.92 13.49
N LEU A 35 19.69 15.21 13.24
CA LEU A 35 19.77 16.19 14.31
C LEU A 35 18.39 16.52 14.86
N PRO A 36 18.19 16.50 16.19
CA PRO A 36 16.90 16.84 16.79
C PRO A 36 16.42 18.22 16.32
N THR A 37 15.14 18.30 16.00
CA THR A 37 14.45 19.52 15.57
C THR A 37 13.32 19.84 16.53
N THR A 38 13.22 21.12 16.90
CA THR A 38 12.13 21.66 17.74
C THR A 38 11.47 22.78 16.95
N ALA A 39 10.15 22.85 16.97
CA ALA A 39 9.42 23.95 16.35
C ALA A 39 9.64 25.26 17.11
N PRO A 40 9.39 26.44 16.50
CA PRO A 40 9.55 27.72 17.16
C PRO A 40 8.77 27.86 18.47
N GLY A 41 7.62 27.18 18.61
CA GLY A 41 6.81 27.11 19.82
C GLY A 41 7.34 26.16 20.90
N GLY A 42 8.43 25.44 20.66
CA GLY A 42 9.01 24.47 21.60
C GLY A 42 8.47 23.04 21.45
N GLU A 43 7.55 22.78 20.51
CA GLU A 43 7.00 21.46 20.28
C GLU A 43 8.04 20.52 19.65
N PRO A 44 8.05 19.22 20.06
CA PRO A 44 8.93 18.23 19.44
C PRO A 44 8.50 17.95 18.00
N VAL A 45 9.48 17.81 17.12
CA VAL A 45 9.26 17.52 15.69
C VAL A 45 9.74 16.11 15.37
N LEU A 46 8.89 15.32 14.72
CA LEU A 46 9.29 14.03 14.16
C LEU A 46 10.15 14.24 12.91
N ASP A 47 11.15 13.37 12.72
CA ASP A 47 11.84 13.34 11.43
C ASP A 47 10.92 12.79 10.34
N VAL A 48 10.17 11.69 10.64
CA VAL A 48 9.23 11.10 9.71
C VAL A 48 7.95 10.64 10.42
N LEU A 49 6.80 10.97 9.85
CA LEU A 49 5.52 10.36 10.18
C LEU A 49 5.13 9.41 9.04
N VAL A 50 4.98 8.12 9.33
CA VAL A 50 4.47 7.12 8.39
C VAL A 50 2.99 6.87 8.67
N VAL A 51 2.13 7.11 7.68
CA VAL A 51 0.67 6.92 7.79
C VAL A 51 0.26 5.68 7.00
N GLY A 52 -0.27 4.70 7.71
CA GLY A 52 -0.57 3.35 7.23
C GLY A 52 0.51 2.34 7.61
N ALA A 53 0.13 1.31 8.36
CA ALA A 53 1.01 0.23 8.83
C ALA A 53 0.75 -1.12 8.11
N GLY A 54 0.19 -1.07 6.90
CA GLY A 54 0.17 -2.20 5.99
C GLY A 54 1.57 -2.54 5.48
N MET A 55 1.69 -3.48 4.53
CA MET A 55 3.01 -3.94 4.03
C MET A 55 3.92 -2.79 3.56
N CYS A 56 3.36 -1.76 2.91
CA CYS A 56 4.14 -0.62 2.41
C CYS A 56 4.70 0.22 3.55
N GLY A 57 3.86 0.61 4.52
CA GLY A 57 4.29 1.45 5.64
C GLY A 57 5.26 0.75 6.57
N GLN A 58 5.05 -0.53 6.87
CA GLN A 58 6.00 -1.33 7.66
C GLN A 58 7.36 -1.42 6.97
N THR A 59 7.38 -1.71 5.66
CA THR A 59 8.65 -1.82 4.92
C THR A 59 9.36 -0.47 4.80
N ALA A 60 8.62 0.62 4.58
CA ALA A 60 9.18 1.97 4.56
C ALA A 60 9.77 2.38 5.91
N ALA A 61 9.05 2.12 7.01
CA ALA A 61 9.54 2.40 8.37
C ALA A 61 10.79 1.58 8.68
N PHE A 62 10.81 0.29 8.35
CA PHE A 62 11.99 -0.56 8.55
C PHE A 62 13.18 -0.07 7.71
N ALA A 63 12.96 0.33 6.46
CA ALA A 63 14.03 0.90 5.63
C ALA A 63 14.61 2.18 6.24
N LEU A 64 13.76 3.08 6.76
CA LEU A 64 14.19 4.31 7.45
C LEU A 64 14.99 4.01 8.73
N LEU A 65 14.53 3.07 9.55
CA LEU A 65 15.27 2.64 10.76
C LEU A 65 16.65 2.06 10.41
N ARG A 66 16.77 1.32 9.30
CA ARG A 66 18.06 0.80 8.82
C ARG A 66 19.02 1.91 8.38
N GLU A 67 18.52 3.04 7.96
CA GLU A 67 19.30 4.21 7.59
C GLU A 67 19.59 5.17 8.78
N GLY A 68 19.21 4.80 10.01
CA GLY A 68 19.45 5.59 11.21
C GLY A 68 18.46 6.73 11.45
N VAL A 69 17.31 6.74 10.78
CA VAL A 69 16.21 7.66 11.06
C VAL A 69 15.36 7.06 12.18
N ALA A 70 15.70 7.38 13.44
CA ALA A 70 15.10 6.76 14.62
C ALA A 70 13.89 7.53 15.17
N ASN A 71 13.82 8.86 15.00
CA ASN A 71 12.70 9.69 15.47
C ASN A 71 11.55 9.64 14.46
N LEU A 72 10.90 8.47 14.35
CA LEU A 72 9.75 8.27 13.50
C LEU A 72 8.56 7.66 14.28
N ARG A 73 7.34 7.93 13.81
CA ARG A 73 6.11 7.28 14.24
C ARG A 73 5.44 6.60 13.06
N VAL A 74 4.85 5.46 13.30
CA VAL A 74 4.01 4.75 12.32
C VAL A 74 2.61 4.66 12.88
N VAL A 75 1.62 5.20 12.17
CA VAL A 75 0.23 5.24 12.65
C VAL A 75 -0.68 4.49 11.68
N ASP A 76 -1.67 3.77 12.22
CA ASP A 76 -2.70 3.11 11.42
C ASP A 76 -4.07 3.25 12.07
N ALA A 77 -5.10 3.52 11.25
CA ALA A 77 -6.47 3.67 11.71
C ALA A 77 -7.09 2.33 12.13
N ALA A 78 -6.60 1.21 11.62
CA ALA A 78 -7.10 -0.12 11.92
C ALA A 78 -6.57 -0.64 13.26
N PRO A 79 -7.30 -1.56 13.92
CA PRO A 79 -6.75 -2.35 15.01
C PRO A 79 -5.60 -3.24 14.52
N ARG A 80 -4.78 -3.70 15.46
CA ARG A 80 -3.64 -4.58 15.16
C ARG A 80 -4.11 -5.88 14.50
N GLY A 81 -3.51 -6.21 13.36
CA GLY A 81 -3.83 -7.39 12.55
C GLY A 81 -4.79 -7.11 11.41
N ASP A 82 -5.43 -5.94 11.41
CA ASP A 82 -6.35 -5.50 10.37
C ASP A 82 -5.75 -4.39 9.47
N GLU A 83 -4.44 -4.13 9.61
CA GLU A 83 -3.74 -3.19 8.76
C GLU A 83 -3.69 -3.70 7.31
N GLY A 84 -4.19 -2.92 6.39
CA GLY A 84 -4.31 -3.27 4.97
C GLY A 84 -5.45 -4.27 4.70
N PRO A 85 -5.44 -4.90 3.52
CA PRO A 85 -6.60 -5.66 3.04
C PRO A 85 -6.64 -7.11 3.52
N TRP A 86 -5.56 -7.67 4.04
CA TRP A 86 -5.35 -9.11 4.17
C TRP A 86 -6.30 -9.80 5.16
N GLY A 87 -6.56 -9.18 6.31
CA GLY A 87 -7.51 -9.64 7.33
C GLY A 87 -8.92 -9.08 7.14
N THR A 88 -9.09 -8.05 6.30
CA THR A 88 -10.30 -7.26 6.20
C THR A 88 -11.08 -7.54 4.91
N PHE A 89 -10.95 -6.70 3.89
CA PHE A 89 -11.81 -6.76 2.70
C PHE A 89 -11.25 -7.59 1.53
N ALA A 90 -10.00 -8.08 1.57
CA ALA A 90 -9.52 -9.02 0.56
C ALA A 90 -10.21 -10.37 0.72
N ARG A 91 -10.82 -10.87 -0.35
CA ARG A 91 -11.56 -12.14 -0.37
C ARG A 91 -10.82 -13.26 -1.12
N MET A 92 -9.62 -12.96 -1.65
CA MET A 92 -8.75 -13.98 -2.23
C MET A 92 -8.33 -15.01 -1.17
N THR A 93 -8.20 -16.26 -1.54
CA THR A 93 -7.65 -17.30 -0.66
C THR A 93 -6.13 -17.26 -0.62
N THR A 94 -5.49 -16.98 -1.76
CA THR A 94 -4.04 -16.91 -1.91
C THR A 94 -3.61 -15.64 -2.63
N LEU A 95 -2.37 -15.22 -2.39
CA LEU A 95 -1.74 -14.11 -3.10
C LEU A 95 -1.55 -14.43 -4.59
N ARG A 96 -1.50 -13.39 -5.41
CA ARG A 96 -1.19 -13.50 -6.84
C ARG A 96 0.29 -13.58 -7.11
N SER A 97 1.11 -12.99 -6.24
CA SER A 97 2.56 -13.00 -6.34
C SER A 97 3.11 -14.41 -6.15
N PRO A 98 4.16 -14.80 -6.90
CA PRO A 98 4.86 -16.05 -6.68
C PRO A 98 5.45 -16.13 -5.26
N LYS A 99 5.47 -17.33 -4.66
CA LYS A 99 5.92 -17.53 -3.28
C LYS A 99 7.38 -17.18 -3.01
N HIS A 100 8.22 -17.17 -4.04
CA HIS A 100 9.65 -16.91 -3.92
C HIS A 100 10.04 -15.43 -4.05
N LEU A 101 9.07 -14.54 -4.26
CA LEU A 101 9.33 -13.10 -4.27
C LEU A 101 9.42 -12.59 -2.83
N THR A 102 10.48 -11.81 -2.59
CA THR A 102 10.74 -11.17 -1.31
C THR A 102 9.85 -9.93 -1.13
N GLY A 103 9.74 -9.48 0.10
CA GLY A 103 8.89 -8.33 0.49
C GLY A 103 9.57 -7.44 1.51
N PRO A 104 9.06 -7.36 2.75
CA PRO A 104 9.56 -6.45 3.78
C PRO A 104 10.89 -6.89 4.42
N ASP A 105 11.47 -8.01 4.02
CA ASP A 105 12.73 -8.54 4.57
C ASP A 105 13.96 -7.66 4.31
N LEU A 106 13.92 -6.78 3.31
CA LEU A 106 15.01 -5.90 2.89
C LEU A 106 16.37 -6.62 2.74
N GLY A 107 16.35 -7.88 2.31
CA GLY A 107 17.53 -8.70 2.06
C GLY A 107 18.09 -9.42 3.30
N VAL A 108 17.41 -9.39 4.44
CA VAL A 108 17.74 -10.17 5.62
C VAL A 108 17.14 -11.58 5.48
N PRO A 109 17.94 -12.65 5.31
CA PRO A 109 17.42 -13.98 4.95
C PRO A 109 16.42 -14.53 5.96
N SER A 110 16.69 -14.37 7.26
CA SER A 110 15.80 -14.87 8.32
C SER A 110 14.49 -14.09 8.42
N LEU A 111 14.38 -12.88 7.85
CA LEU A 111 13.13 -12.14 7.76
C LEU A 111 12.28 -12.49 6.54
N SER A 112 12.76 -13.32 5.61
CA SER A 112 12.00 -13.66 4.40
C SER A 112 10.74 -14.47 4.73
N PHE A 113 9.68 -14.32 3.90
CA PHE A 113 8.48 -15.14 4.02
C PHE A 113 8.81 -16.65 3.96
N ARG A 114 9.77 -17.03 3.14
CA ARG A 114 10.21 -18.42 3.06
C ARG A 114 10.73 -18.93 4.41
N SER A 115 11.62 -18.19 5.07
CA SER A 115 12.16 -18.58 6.38
C SER A 115 11.06 -18.68 7.44
N TRP A 116 10.12 -17.72 7.43
CA TRP A 116 8.96 -17.72 8.32
C TRP A 116 8.05 -18.93 8.09
N TYR A 117 7.80 -19.30 6.83
CA TYR A 117 6.95 -20.44 6.48
C TYR A 117 7.66 -21.78 6.79
N GLU A 118 8.94 -21.91 6.43
CA GLU A 118 9.73 -23.12 6.71
C GLU A 118 9.89 -23.36 8.23
N ALA A 119 10.01 -22.32 9.04
CA ALA A 119 10.03 -22.46 10.50
C ALA A 119 8.77 -23.13 11.06
N GLN A 120 7.64 -22.98 10.40
CA GLN A 120 6.36 -23.54 10.84
C GLN A 120 6.01 -24.86 10.17
N HIS A 121 6.39 -25.04 8.91
CA HIS A 121 5.93 -26.14 8.06
C HIS A 121 7.07 -27.03 7.54
N GLY A 122 8.33 -26.64 7.80
CA GLY A 122 9.51 -27.34 7.28
C GLY A 122 9.75 -27.10 5.78
N ALA A 123 10.88 -27.61 5.28
CA ALA A 123 11.26 -27.51 3.88
C ALA A 123 10.26 -28.22 2.95
N ASP A 124 9.73 -29.37 3.38
CA ASP A 124 8.72 -30.11 2.60
C ASP A 124 7.42 -29.33 2.49
N GLY A 125 7.00 -28.65 3.57
CA GLY A 125 5.84 -27.75 3.54
C GLY A 125 6.04 -26.61 2.57
N TRP A 126 7.23 -25.99 2.55
CA TRP A 126 7.59 -24.98 1.56
C TRP A 126 7.59 -25.53 0.13
N ALA A 127 8.14 -26.71 -0.09
CA ALA A 127 8.15 -27.32 -1.42
C ALA A 127 6.72 -27.57 -1.94
N ALA A 128 5.84 -28.06 -1.06
CA ALA A 128 4.43 -28.32 -1.37
C ALA A 128 3.56 -27.06 -1.54
N LEU A 129 3.97 -25.92 -0.97
CA LEU A 129 3.22 -24.68 -1.08
C LEU A 129 3.18 -24.21 -2.54
N HIS A 130 1.99 -24.09 -3.12
CA HIS A 130 1.81 -23.56 -4.47
C HIS A 130 1.80 -22.03 -4.47
N LYS A 131 0.96 -21.43 -3.63
CA LYS A 131 0.82 -19.97 -3.46
C LYS A 131 0.68 -19.62 -1.98
N VAL A 132 1.12 -18.43 -1.62
CA VAL A 132 1.04 -17.89 -0.25
C VAL A 132 -0.43 -17.65 0.13
N GLY A 133 -0.87 -18.18 1.26
CA GLY A 133 -2.17 -17.85 1.85
C GLY A 133 -2.25 -16.38 2.25
N ARG A 134 -3.38 -15.71 2.03
CA ARG A 134 -3.49 -14.28 2.40
C ARG A 134 -3.38 -14.06 3.91
N LEU A 135 -3.90 -14.98 4.72
CA LEU A 135 -3.79 -14.90 6.19
C LEU A 135 -2.38 -15.23 6.66
N ASP A 136 -1.68 -16.19 6.01
CA ASP A 136 -0.26 -16.43 6.27
C ASP A 136 0.58 -15.18 5.99
N TRP A 137 0.24 -14.44 4.93
CA TRP A 137 0.91 -13.18 4.62
C TRP A 137 0.65 -12.10 5.68
N ARG A 138 -0.58 -11.97 6.18
CA ARG A 138 -0.92 -11.10 7.30
C ARG A 138 -0.10 -11.46 8.54
N ASP A 139 -0.09 -12.73 8.92
CA ASP A 139 0.58 -13.20 10.14
C ASP A 139 2.10 -13.04 10.02
N TYR A 140 2.65 -13.24 8.81
CA TYR A 140 4.03 -12.95 8.50
C TYR A 140 4.37 -11.46 8.67
N LEU A 141 3.53 -10.54 8.17
CA LEU A 141 3.73 -9.10 8.34
C LEU A 141 3.74 -8.70 9.83
N LEU A 142 2.83 -9.27 10.63
CA LEU A 142 2.79 -9.04 12.07
C LEU A 142 4.07 -9.56 12.74
N TRP A 143 4.53 -10.74 12.36
CA TRP A 143 5.77 -11.31 12.90
C TRP A 143 7.00 -10.47 12.51
N VAL A 144 7.10 -9.99 11.28
CA VAL A 144 8.19 -9.08 10.87
C VAL A 144 8.17 -7.83 11.71
N ARG A 145 7.01 -7.17 11.83
CA ARG A 145 6.81 -5.95 12.65
C ARG A 145 7.34 -6.13 14.07
N GLU A 146 7.03 -7.25 14.71
CA GLU A 146 7.46 -7.56 16.08
C GLU A 146 8.96 -7.86 16.14
N THR A 147 9.47 -8.63 15.18
CA THR A 147 10.88 -9.04 15.14
C THR A 147 11.81 -7.86 14.99
N VAL A 148 11.44 -6.85 14.17
CA VAL A 148 12.24 -5.63 13.97
C VAL A 148 11.77 -4.45 14.85
N ALA A 149 10.87 -4.69 15.79
CA ALA A 149 10.38 -3.73 16.78
C ALA A 149 9.87 -2.41 16.18
N LEU A 150 9.03 -2.46 15.12
CA LEU A 150 8.48 -1.25 14.52
C LEU A 150 7.55 -0.51 15.47
N PRO A 151 7.67 0.83 15.63
CA PRO A 151 6.88 1.65 16.55
C PRO A 151 5.49 1.97 15.97
N VAL A 152 4.61 0.97 15.80
CA VAL A 152 3.28 1.14 15.19
C VAL A 152 2.22 1.44 16.23
N GLU A 153 1.48 2.52 16.01
CA GLU A 153 0.34 2.96 16.83
C GLU A 153 -0.97 2.69 16.09
N ASN A 154 -1.66 1.62 16.47
CA ASN A 154 -2.96 1.26 15.92
C ASN A 154 -4.09 2.13 16.48
N GLY A 155 -5.25 2.15 15.79
CA GLY A 155 -6.40 2.98 16.16
C GLY A 155 -6.16 4.48 15.99
N THR A 156 -5.11 4.86 15.24
CA THR A 156 -4.71 6.24 15.04
C THR A 156 -4.90 6.65 13.58
N ARG A 157 -5.85 7.55 13.35
CA ARG A 157 -6.28 8.00 12.01
C ARG A 157 -5.76 9.40 11.69
N LEU A 158 -5.16 9.56 10.53
CA LEU A 158 -4.90 10.89 9.96
C LEU A 158 -6.21 11.56 9.56
N LEU A 159 -6.45 12.78 10.05
CA LEU A 159 -7.64 13.58 9.73
C LEU A 159 -7.36 14.67 8.71
N ALA A 160 -6.20 15.33 8.85
CA ALA A 160 -5.79 16.42 7.96
C ALA A 160 -4.28 16.60 7.99
N LEU A 161 -3.75 17.10 6.88
CA LEU A 161 -2.40 17.61 6.73
C LEU A 161 -2.43 19.06 6.29
N ASP A 162 -1.64 19.89 6.94
CA ASP A 162 -1.36 21.25 6.55
C ASP A 162 0.12 21.62 6.86
N GLU A 163 0.47 22.88 6.80
CA GLU A 163 1.85 23.36 7.05
C GLU A 163 1.86 24.33 8.24
N GLN A 164 2.88 24.17 9.09
CA GLN A 164 3.19 25.10 10.15
C GLN A 164 4.73 25.28 10.22
N ASP A 165 5.19 26.54 10.11
CA ASP A 165 6.62 26.90 10.24
C ASP A 165 7.57 26.08 9.34
N GLY A 166 7.11 25.78 8.11
CA GLY A 166 7.86 24.95 7.18
C GLY A 166 7.90 23.46 7.52
N LEU A 167 7.06 22.99 8.42
CA LEU A 167 6.89 21.58 8.82
C LEU A 167 5.52 21.08 8.39
N ALA A 168 5.41 19.78 8.14
CA ALA A 168 4.11 19.14 7.96
C ALA A 168 3.41 19.03 9.33
N ARG A 169 2.20 19.61 9.42
CA ARG A 169 1.35 19.51 10.59
C ARG A 169 0.26 18.49 10.33
N ALA A 170 0.31 17.37 11.08
CA ALA A 170 -0.64 16.28 10.98
C ALA A 170 -1.63 16.32 12.15
N ARG A 171 -2.92 16.37 11.85
CA ARG A 171 -3.97 16.20 12.84
C ARG A 171 -4.40 14.74 12.86
N LEU A 172 -4.22 14.09 14.02
CA LEU A 172 -4.46 12.67 14.23
C LEU A 172 -5.62 12.47 15.21
N ARG A 173 -6.48 11.49 14.96
CA ARG A 173 -7.44 10.96 15.93
C ARG A 173 -6.90 9.66 16.49
N THR A 174 -6.66 9.64 17.80
CA THR A 174 -6.17 8.49 18.56
C THR A 174 -7.27 7.95 19.47
N PRO A 175 -7.10 6.79 20.12
CA PRO A 175 -8.01 6.31 21.16
C PRO A 175 -8.16 7.27 22.35
N ALA A 176 -7.14 8.11 22.61
CA ALA A 176 -7.15 9.10 23.70
C ALA A 176 -7.74 10.46 23.28
N GLY A 177 -8.08 10.67 22.00
CA GLY A 177 -8.59 11.93 21.46
C GLY A 177 -7.80 12.46 20.27
N GLU A 178 -8.08 13.69 19.86
CA GLU A 178 -7.34 14.33 18.76
C GLU A 178 -6.04 14.94 19.27
N GLN A 179 -5.00 14.81 18.48
CA GLN A 179 -3.68 15.41 18.70
C GLN A 179 -3.11 15.99 17.41
N THR A 180 -2.26 16.98 17.56
CA THR A 180 -1.45 17.53 16.46
C THR A 180 -0.01 17.08 16.59
N VAL A 181 0.61 16.71 15.49
CA VAL A 181 2.00 16.27 15.40
C VAL A 181 2.69 17.04 14.30
N LEU A 182 3.90 17.53 14.56
CA LEU A 182 4.76 18.16 13.56
C LEU A 182 5.78 17.14 13.05
N ALA A 183 6.01 17.12 11.74
CA ALA A 183 6.98 16.24 11.12
C ALA A 183 7.74 16.95 9.98
N ARG A 184 9.01 16.58 9.82
CA ARG A 184 9.83 17.08 8.68
C ARG A 184 9.39 16.43 7.36
N LYS A 185 9.02 15.14 7.41
CA LYS A 185 8.57 14.35 6.27
C LYS A 185 7.36 13.48 6.67
N VAL A 186 6.45 13.25 5.72
CA VAL A 186 5.30 12.36 5.89
C VAL A 186 5.29 11.34 4.76
N VAL A 187 5.16 10.05 5.11
CA VAL A 187 4.98 8.96 4.15
C VAL A 187 3.53 8.49 4.17
N LEU A 188 2.82 8.65 3.07
CA LEU A 188 1.44 8.23 2.88
C LEU A 188 1.40 6.81 2.29
N ALA A 189 1.36 5.80 3.16
CA ALA A 189 1.36 4.38 2.81
C ALA A 189 -0.03 3.74 2.94
N LEU A 190 -1.07 4.47 2.53
CA LEU A 190 -2.49 4.18 2.76
C LEU A 190 -3.09 3.15 1.77
N GLY A 191 -2.27 2.40 1.05
CA GLY A 191 -2.72 1.37 0.13
C GLY A 191 -3.50 1.90 -1.08
N ARG A 192 -4.32 1.06 -1.70
CA ARG A 192 -5.13 1.44 -2.88
C ARG A 192 -6.22 2.44 -2.52
N ASP A 193 -6.84 2.28 -1.38
CA ASP A 193 -7.85 3.21 -0.87
C ASP A 193 -7.26 4.62 -0.71
N GLY A 194 -6.05 4.73 -0.18
CA GLY A 194 -5.35 6.01 0.00
C GLY A 194 -4.85 6.69 -1.28
N SER A 195 -5.05 6.08 -2.45
CA SER A 195 -4.74 6.71 -3.73
C SER A 195 -5.93 7.49 -4.31
N GLY A 196 -7.11 7.37 -3.71
CA GLY A 196 -8.38 7.96 -4.12
C GLY A 196 -9.50 7.36 -3.29
N GLY A 197 -10.05 6.24 -3.75
CA GLY A 197 -11.09 5.52 -3.02
C GLY A 197 -11.69 4.37 -3.83
N PRO A 198 -12.65 3.64 -3.25
CA PRO A 198 -13.43 2.66 -3.98
C PRO A 198 -14.16 3.29 -5.16
N ARG A 199 -14.09 2.64 -6.33
CA ARG A 199 -14.78 3.13 -7.55
C ARG A 199 -16.25 2.76 -7.50
N TRP A 200 -17.08 3.72 -7.14
CA TRP A 200 -18.54 3.60 -7.15
C TRP A 200 -19.12 3.98 -8.52
N PRO A 201 -19.72 3.04 -9.27
CA PRO A 201 -20.42 3.36 -10.50
C PRO A 201 -21.59 4.30 -10.21
N ARG A 202 -21.80 5.27 -11.10
CA ARG A 202 -22.94 6.17 -11.02
C ARG A 202 -24.07 5.62 -11.87
N PHE A 203 -25.22 5.38 -11.25
CA PHE A 203 -26.43 4.96 -11.91
C PHE A 203 -27.55 6.00 -11.68
N PRO A 204 -28.39 6.26 -12.69
CA PRO A 204 -29.43 7.30 -12.59
C PRO A 204 -30.37 7.11 -11.40
N SER A 205 -30.73 5.85 -11.10
CA SER A 205 -31.71 5.53 -10.04
C SER A 205 -31.08 5.15 -8.71
N LEU A 206 -29.75 5.07 -8.61
CA LEU A 206 -29.07 4.71 -7.36
C LEU A 206 -28.69 5.97 -6.58
N ARG A 207 -29.30 6.15 -5.41
CA ARG A 207 -28.98 7.22 -4.47
C ARG A 207 -28.04 6.70 -3.39
N SER A 208 -26.83 7.24 -3.32
CA SER A 208 -25.82 6.84 -2.34
C SER A 208 -26.15 7.24 -0.90
N ASP A 209 -27.06 8.22 -0.71
CA ASP A 209 -27.53 8.69 0.57
C ASP A 209 -28.73 7.89 1.12
N ASP A 210 -29.31 6.98 0.32
CA ASP A 210 -30.42 6.14 0.73
C ASP A 210 -29.95 5.06 1.71
N PRO A 211 -30.48 4.99 2.95
CA PRO A 211 -30.18 3.93 3.90
C PRO A 211 -30.50 2.52 3.40
N ALA A 212 -31.56 2.36 2.58
CA ALA A 212 -31.92 1.09 1.97
C ALA A 212 -30.87 0.62 0.96
N ALA A 213 -30.26 1.57 0.23
CA ALA A 213 -29.13 1.28 -0.66
C ALA A 213 -27.91 0.80 0.13
N ARG A 214 -27.57 1.45 1.24
CA ARG A 214 -26.42 1.05 2.09
C ARG A 214 -26.55 -0.37 2.67
N ALA A 215 -27.74 -0.87 2.85
CA ALA A 215 -28.00 -2.22 3.38
C ALA A 215 -27.88 -3.33 2.32
N ARG A 216 -27.88 -2.99 1.01
CA ARG A 216 -28.01 -3.98 -0.08
C ARG A 216 -27.02 -3.77 -1.22
N VAL A 217 -26.41 -2.60 -1.32
CA VAL A 217 -25.47 -2.25 -2.37
C VAL A 217 -24.11 -2.08 -1.74
N PHE A 218 -23.22 -3.01 -2.03
CA PHE A 218 -21.87 -3.08 -1.47
C PHE A 218 -20.83 -2.79 -2.53
N HIS A 219 -19.70 -2.25 -2.08
CA HIS A 219 -18.46 -2.31 -2.83
C HIS A 219 -17.62 -3.49 -2.34
N SER A 220 -16.77 -4.06 -3.21
CA SER A 220 -15.87 -5.16 -2.85
C SER A 220 -14.85 -4.83 -1.73
N ALA A 221 -14.71 -3.55 -1.37
CA ALA A 221 -13.89 -3.08 -0.25
C ALA A 221 -14.68 -2.96 1.06
N ASP A 222 -16.00 -3.16 1.06
CA ASP A 222 -16.81 -3.08 2.26
C ASP A 222 -16.66 -4.32 3.15
N ALA A 223 -16.98 -4.15 4.42
CA ALA A 223 -17.10 -5.26 5.38
C ALA A 223 -18.43 -6.02 5.14
N ILE A 224 -18.43 -6.93 4.14
CA ILE A 224 -19.61 -7.71 3.77
C ILE A 224 -19.71 -8.93 4.68
N ASP A 225 -20.87 -9.11 5.33
CA ASP A 225 -21.22 -10.34 6.04
C ASP A 225 -21.79 -11.34 5.02
N PHE A 226 -20.95 -12.24 4.53
CA PHE A 226 -21.36 -13.24 3.54
C PHE A 226 -22.28 -14.32 4.13
N GLU A 227 -22.21 -14.61 5.43
CA GLU A 227 -23.13 -15.57 6.06
C GLU A 227 -24.57 -15.04 6.06
N ALA A 228 -24.77 -13.72 6.20
CA ALA A 228 -26.07 -13.08 6.08
C ALA A 228 -26.64 -13.13 4.64
N LEU A 229 -25.81 -13.45 3.65
CA LEU A 229 -26.20 -13.60 2.24
C LEU A 229 -26.58 -15.04 1.87
N ARG A 230 -26.53 -15.98 2.79
CA ARG A 230 -26.90 -17.40 2.58
C ARG A 230 -28.32 -17.53 1.98
N GLY A 231 -28.43 -18.30 0.90
CA GLY A 231 -29.69 -18.51 0.19
C GLY A 231 -30.21 -17.33 -0.62
N ARG A 232 -29.46 -16.21 -0.64
CA ARG A 232 -29.82 -14.99 -1.36
C ARG A 232 -29.31 -15.02 -2.80
N ARG A 233 -29.96 -14.23 -3.66
CA ARG A 233 -29.50 -13.96 -5.04
C ARG A 233 -28.67 -12.68 -5.04
N ILE A 234 -27.43 -12.77 -5.47
CA ILE A 234 -26.45 -11.68 -5.44
C ILE A 234 -26.02 -11.33 -6.87
N GLY A 235 -26.17 -10.06 -7.24
CA GLY A 235 -25.59 -9.53 -8.47
C GLY A 235 -24.17 -9.00 -8.22
N VAL A 236 -23.20 -9.36 -9.05
CA VAL A 236 -21.83 -8.84 -8.96
C VAL A 236 -21.48 -8.09 -10.24
N LEU A 237 -21.08 -6.83 -10.13
CA LEU A 237 -20.62 -6.01 -11.27
C LEU A 237 -19.11 -5.99 -11.34
N GLY A 238 -18.56 -6.42 -12.45
CA GLY A 238 -17.11 -6.44 -12.72
C GLY A 238 -16.62 -7.85 -13.02
N ALA A 239 -15.48 -7.95 -13.69
CA ALA A 239 -14.85 -9.24 -13.99
C ALA A 239 -13.34 -9.22 -13.69
N GLY A 240 -12.92 -8.35 -12.79
CA GLY A 240 -11.57 -8.37 -12.21
C GLY A 240 -11.49 -9.35 -11.05
N ALA A 241 -10.30 -9.44 -10.46
CA ALA A 241 -10.06 -10.35 -9.35
C ALA A 241 -10.99 -10.13 -8.15
N SER A 242 -11.22 -8.87 -7.73
CA SER A 242 -12.10 -8.59 -6.59
C SER A 242 -13.56 -9.00 -6.85
N ALA A 243 -14.04 -8.91 -8.10
CA ALA A 243 -15.36 -9.38 -8.47
C ALA A 243 -15.49 -10.90 -8.29
N PHE A 244 -14.56 -11.67 -8.86
CA PHE A 244 -14.55 -13.13 -8.70
C PHE A 244 -14.30 -13.56 -7.26
N ASP A 245 -13.41 -12.88 -6.51
CA ASP A 245 -13.15 -13.23 -5.11
C ASP A 245 -14.37 -12.99 -4.21
N ASN A 246 -15.14 -11.91 -4.42
CA ASN A 246 -16.38 -11.66 -3.69
C ASN A 246 -17.50 -12.59 -4.14
N ALA A 247 -17.62 -12.88 -5.44
CA ALA A 247 -18.54 -13.87 -5.96
C ALA A 247 -18.28 -15.26 -5.35
N GLY A 248 -17.02 -15.69 -5.32
CA GLY A 248 -16.62 -16.96 -4.70
C GLY A 248 -16.93 -17.01 -3.21
N ALA A 249 -16.69 -15.92 -2.46
CA ALA A 249 -17.04 -15.86 -1.04
C ALA A 249 -18.55 -15.95 -0.80
N ALA A 250 -19.36 -15.29 -1.63
CA ALA A 250 -20.83 -15.38 -1.56
C ALA A 250 -21.32 -16.80 -1.88
N LEU A 251 -20.78 -17.45 -2.91
CA LEU A 251 -21.11 -18.82 -3.30
C LEU A 251 -20.76 -19.83 -2.20
N GLU A 252 -19.58 -19.72 -1.60
CA GLU A 252 -19.14 -20.58 -0.49
C GLU A 252 -20.00 -20.41 0.75
N ALA A 253 -20.56 -19.22 0.98
CA ALA A 253 -21.55 -18.97 2.02
C ALA A 253 -22.94 -19.50 1.69
N GLY A 254 -23.16 -20.03 0.46
CA GLY A 254 -24.43 -20.64 0.02
C GLY A 254 -25.37 -19.68 -0.70
N ALA A 255 -24.89 -18.54 -1.22
CA ALA A 255 -25.66 -17.66 -2.07
C ALA A 255 -25.71 -18.17 -3.52
N GLN A 256 -26.65 -17.64 -4.33
CA GLN A 256 -26.65 -17.74 -5.79
C GLN A 256 -26.07 -16.44 -6.36
N VAL A 257 -25.14 -16.54 -7.30
CA VAL A 257 -24.41 -15.36 -7.80
C VAL A 257 -24.51 -15.25 -9.33
N ALA A 258 -24.93 -14.08 -9.81
CA ALA A 258 -24.82 -13.68 -11.22
C ALA A 258 -23.75 -12.58 -11.36
N LEU A 259 -22.66 -12.86 -12.08
CA LEU A 259 -21.57 -11.93 -12.30
C LEU A 259 -21.68 -11.33 -13.71
N PHE A 260 -21.65 -10.00 -13.78
CA PHE A 260 -21.84 -9.23 -15.01
C PHE A 260 -20.60 -8.42 -15.36
N ALA A 261 -20.26 -8.43 -16.64
CA ALA A 261 -19.20 -7.58 -17.15
C ALA A 261 -19.57 -6.99 -18.53
N ARG A 262 -19.28 -5.71 -18.72
CA ARG A 262 -19.48 -5.03 -20.02
C ARG A 262 -18.61 -5.57 -21.15
N ARG A 263 -17.48 -6.20 -20.80
CA ARG A 263 -16.56 -6.82 -21.76
C ARG A 263 -17.10 -8.15 -22.25
N PRO A 264 -16.98 -8.43 -23.56
CA PRO A 264 -17.42 -9.72 -24.12
C PRO A 264 -16.43 -10.85 -23.82
N LEU A 265 -15.18 -10.53 -23.44
CA LEU A 265 -14.12 -11.50 -23.16
C LEU A 265 -13.35 -11.12 -21.89
N LEU A 266 -12.91 -12.12 -21.15
CA LEU A 266 -11.97 -11.95 -20.05
C LEU A 266 -10.53 -11.82 -20.60
N PRO A 267 -9.69 -10.91 -20.05
CA PRO A 267 -8.29 -10.88 -20.40
C PRO A 267 -7.63 -12.20 -19.97
N GLN A 268 -6.65 -12.67 -20.75
CA GLN A 268 -5.97 -13.95 -20.49
C GLN A 268 -4.49 -13.75 -20.10
N VAL A 269 -3.88 -12.65 -20.52
CA VAL A 269 -2.46 -12.39 -20.34
C VAL A 269 -2.26 -11.29 -19.31
N ASN A 270 -1.50 -11.58 -18.25
CA ASN A 270 -1.16 -10.60 -17.23
C ASN A 270 0.10 -9.81 -17.63
N LYS A 271 -0.07 -8.67 -18.29
CA LYS A 271 1.04 -7.78 -18.70
C LYS A 271 1.73 -7.15 -17.49
N SER A 272 1.00 -6.88 -16.40
CA SER A 272 1.60 -6.35 -15.16
C SER A 272 2.57 -7.36 -14.54
N LYS A 273 2.31 -8.66 -14.60
CA LYS A 273 3.24 -9.68 -14.09
C LYS A 273 4.59 -9.67 -14.83
N TRP A 274 4.59 -9.31 -16.11
CA TRP A 274 5.82 -9.22 -16.91
C TRP A 274 6.76 -8.14 -16.37
N THR A 275 6.27 -7.10 -15.72
CA THR A 275 7.10 -6.00 -15.16
C THR A 275 7.84 -6.36 -13.88
N SER A 276 7.67 -7.58 -13.34
CA SER A 276 8.23 -7.98 -12.04
C SER A 276 9.70 -8.42 -12.08
N PHE A 277 10.48 -8.02 -13.10
CA PHE A 277 11.90 -8.30 -13.14
C PHE A 277 12.76 -7.10 -12.71
N THR A 278 13.94 -7.38 -12.18
CA THR A 278 14.81 -6.39 -11.53
C THR A 278 15.11 -5.17 -12.41
N GLY A 279 15.36 -5.39 -13.71
CA GLY A 279 15.65 -4.31 -14.66
C GLY A 279 14.49 -3.31 -14.76
N PHE A 280 13.25 -3.79 -14.88
CA PHE A 280 12.07 -2.92 -14.90
C PHE A 280 11.88 -2.22 -13.55
N LEU A 281 11.89 -2.98 -12.44
CA LEU A 281 11.64 -2.42 -11.11
C LEU A 281 12.65 -1.33 -10.71
N ARG A 282 13.91 -1.46 -11.13
CA ARG A 282 14.95 -0.47 -10.82
C ARG A 282 15.05 0.65 -11.86
N GLY A 283 14.83 0.34 -13.14
CA GLY A 283 15.10 1.25 -14.25
C GLY A 283 13.89 2.07 -14.72
N PHE A 284 12.66 1.66 -14.38
CA PHE A 284 11.44 2.32 -14.89
C PHE A 284 11.38 3.81 -14.56
N GLU A 285 11.76 4.20 -13.35
CA GLU A 285 11.73 5.60 -12.90
C GLU A 285 12.66 6.50 -13.74
N ALA A 286 13.77 5.98 -14.24
CA ALA A 286 14.71 6.71 -15.07
C ALA A 286 14.28 6.88 -16.54
N LEU A 287 13.16 6.29 -16.95
CA LEU A 287 12.60 6.50 -18.28
C LEU A 287 12.05 7.93 -18.42
N ASP A 288 12.04 8.44 -19.66
CA ASP A 288 11.29 9.65 -19.99
C ASP A 288 9.77 9.44 -19.85
N ASP A 289 9.04 10.52 -19.73
CA ASP A 289 7.59 10.51 -19.48
C ASP A 289 6.82 9.81 -20.61
N ALA A 290 7.24 9.97 -21.86
CA ALA A 290 6.58 9.35 -23.01
C ALA A 290 6.67 7.82 -22.93
N ARG A 291 7.82 7.28 -22.49
CA ARG A 291 7.99 5.84 -22.29
C ARG A 291 7.22 5.33 -21.07
N LYS A 292 7.27 6.05 -19.92
CA LYS A 292 6.48 5.71 -18.73
C LYS A 292 5.00 5.63 -19.07
N TRP A 293 4.48 6.66 -19.72
CA TRP A 293 3.09 6.74 -20.17
C TRP A 293 2.71 5.56 -21.06
N ARG A 294 3.50 5.29 -22.11
CA ARG A 294 3.25 4.19 -23.05
C ARG A 294 3.20 2.83 -22.37
N PHE A 295 4.10 2.55 -21.42
CA PHE A 295 4.09 1.28 -20.70
C PHE A 295 2.82 1.10 -19.90
N TYR A 296 2.44 2.08 -19.09
CA TYR A 296 1.32 1.90 -18.16
C TYR A 296 -0.04 2.07 -18.83
N THR A 297 -0.21 2.94 -19.81
CA THR A 297 -1.47 2.99 -20.56
C THR A 297 -1.71 1.65 -21.28
N TYR A 298 -0.70 1.07 -21.90
CA TYR A 298 -0.82 -0.25 -22.48
C TYR A 298 -1.17 -1.35 -21.45
N ILE A 299 -0.51 -1.36 -20.28
CA ILE A 299 -0.81 -2.33 -19.22
C ILE A 299 -2.25 -2.16 -18.69
N PHE A 300 -2.73 -0.92 -18.56
CA PHE A 300 -4.08 -0.64 -18.09
C PHE A 300 -5.14 -1.00 -19.13
N ASP A 301 -4.88 -0.79 -20.40
CA ASP A 301 -5.79 -1.16 -21.50
C ASP A 301 -5.93 -2.69 -21.64
N GLU A 302 -4.81 -3.41 -21.56
CA GLU A 302 -4.79 -4.88 -21.56
C GLU A 302 -5.50 -5.48 -20.35
N GLN A 303 -5.50 -4.78 -19.22
CA GLN A 303 -6.00 -5.20 -17.90
C GLN A 303 -5.34 -6.47 -17.36
N VAL A 304 -5.55 -6.71 -16.07
CA VAL A 304 -5.08 -7.92 -15.40
C VAL A 304 -6.20 -8.94 -15.39
N PRO A 305 -5.96 -10.18 -15.88
CA PRO A 305 -6.96 -11.24 -15.80
C PRO A 305 -7.31 -11.55 -14.34
N PRO A 306 -8.54 -11.99 -14.05
CA PRO A 306 -8.84 -12.58 -12.75
C PRO A 306 -7.93 -13.82 -12.54
N PRO A 307 -7.49 -14.11 -11.31
CA PRO A 307 -6.72 -15.31 -11.03
C PRO A 307 -7.51 -16.56 -11.41
N TRP A 308 -6.82 -17.53 -12.01
CA TRP A 308 -7.45 -18.81 -12.40
C TRP A 308 -8.19 -19.49 -11.23
N GLU A 309 -7.57 -19.48 -10.04
CA GLU A 309 -8.16 -20.07 -8.85
C GLU A 309 -9.44 -19.33 -8.41
N SER A 310 -9.49 -18.00 -8.54
CA SER A 310 -10.69 -17.20 -8.23
C SER A 310 -11.82 -17.50 -9.22
N VAL A 311 -11.50 -17.69 -10.50
CA VAL A 311 -12.48 -18.07 -11.52
C VAL A 311 -13.02 -19.46 -11.22
N ARG A 312 -12.16 -20.46 -10.99
CA ARG A 312 -12.57 -21.82 -10.66
C ARG A 312 -13.41 -21.90 -9.38
N ARG A 313 -13.05 -21.11 -8.36
CA ARG A 313 -13.84 -21.00 -7.12
C ARG A 313 -15.29 -20.63 -7.36
N CYS A 314 -15.58 -19.91 -8.45
CA CYS A 314 -16.94 -19.60 -8.87
C CYS A 314 -17.50 -20.65 -9.83
N ASP A 315 -16.75 -21.00 -10.86
CA ASP A 315 -17.19 -21.87 -11.96
C ASP A 315 -17.53 -23.29 -11.52
N ASP A 316 -16.85 -23.80 -10.48
CA ASP A 316 -17.12 -25.10 -9.87
C ASP A 316 -18.42 -25.13 -9.01
N GLN A 317 -19.13 -23.99 -8.84
CA GLN A 317 -20.34 -23.87 -8.02
C GLN A 317 -21.62 -23.84 -8.87
N PRO A 318 -22.61 -24.69 -8.57
CA PRO A 318 -23.85 -24.77 -9.37
C PRO A 318 -24.73 -23.50 -9.31
N GLY A 319 -24.54 -22.67 -8.27
CA GLY A 319 -25.26 -21.38 -8.11
C GLY A 319 -24.64 -20.21 -8.84
N PHE A 320 -23.61 -20.42 -9.67
CA PHE A 320 -22.90 -19.37 -10.39
C PHE A 320 -23.40 -19.19 -11.81
N SER A 321 -23.53 -17.93 -12.25
CA SER A 321 -23.73 -17.59 -13.67
C SER A 321 -22.84 -16.41 -14.06
N LEU A 322 -22.31 -16.45 -15.31
CA LEU A 322 -21.39 -15.45 -15.85
C LEU A 322 -22.00 -14.80 -17.11
N HIS A 323 -22.14 -13.48 -17.08
CA HIS A 323 -22.76 -12.65 -18.13
C HIS A 323 -21.73 -11.67 -18.68
N LEU A 324 -21.03 -12.08 -19.72
CA LEU A 324 -20.06 -11.25 -20.44
C LEU A 324 -20.73 -10.45 -21.57
N GLY A 325 -20.22 -9.24 -21.88
CA GLY A 325 -20.85 -8.34 -22.83
C GLY A 325 -22.12 -7.67 -22.29
N GLU A 326 -22.44 -7.87 -21.01
CA GLU A 326 -23.66 -7.40 -20.37
C GLU A 326 -23.33 -6.46 -19.20
N GLY A 327 -23.13 -5.19 -19.50
CA GLY A 327 -22.91 -4.16 -18.47
C GLY A 327 -24.23 -3.66 -17.90
N TRP A 328 -24.20 -3.23 -16.63
CA TRP A 328 -25.37 -2.59 -16.01
C TRP A 328 -25.54 -1.16 -16.53
N THR A 329 -26.77 -0.79 -16.85
CA THR A 329 -27.14 0.57 -17.27
C THR A 329 -27.84 1.34 -16.16
N ASP A 330 -28.52 0.62 -15.23
CA ASP A 330 -29.14 1.21 -14.04
C ASP A 330 -29.18 0.22 -12.88
N VAL A 331 -29.22 0.77 -11.66
CA VAL A 331 -29.38 0.04 -10.40
C VAL A 331 -30.37 0.82 -9.53
N ARG A 332 -31.42 0.16 -9.08
CA ARG A 332 -32.46 0.76 -8.24
C ARG A 332 -32.80 -0.15 -7.06
N VAL A 333 -32.83 0.44 -5.87
CA VAL A 333 -33.40 -0.28 -4.71
C VAL A 333 -34.92 -0.27 -4.83
N ASP A 334 -35.52 -1.43 -4.60
CA ASP A 334 -36.95 -1.66 -4.74
C ASP A 334 -37.49 -2.57 -3.61
N GLY A 335 -38.04 -1.95 -2.60
CA GLY A 335 -38.48 -2.65 -1.40
C GLY A 335 -37.34 -3.38 -0.69
N ASP A 336 -37.43 -4.70 -0.63
CA ASP A 336 -36.45 -5.58 0.03
C ASP A 336 -35.37 -6.12 -0.92
N GLY A 337 -35.27 -5.61 -2.16
CA GLY A 337 -34.31 -6.03 -3.16
C GLY A 337 -33.69 -4.89 -3.97
N VAL A 338 -32.88 -5.30 -4.93
CA VAL A 338 -32.21 -4.41 -5.89
C VAL A 338 -32.54 -4.85 -7.29
N VAL A 339 -33.09 -3.97 -8.12
CA VAL A 339 -33.32 -4.22 -9.53
C VAL A 339 -32.14 -3.67 -10.33
N VAL A 340 -31.51 -4.54 -11.07
CA VAL A 340 -30.43 -4.23 -12.00
C VAL A 340 -30.98 -4.23 -13.41
N THR A 341 -30.68 -3.19 -14.19
CA THR A 341 -31.06 -3.10 -15.60
C THR A 341 -29.83 -3.17 -16.47
N THR A 342 -29.88 -3.97 -17.51
CA THR A 342 -28.90 -4.07 -18.58
C THR A 342 -29.52 -3.64 -19.91
N ALA A 343 -28.78 -3.67 -21.00
CA ALA A 343 -29.35 -3.43 -22.33
C ALA A 343 -30.31 -4.55 -22.78
N LEU A 344 -30.26 -5.72 -22.14
CA LEU A 344 -31.02 -6.91 -22.55
C LEU A 344 -32.25 -7.18 -21.67
N ARG A 345 -32.19 -6.86 -20.36
CA ARG A 345 -33.21 -7.20 -19.37
C ARG A 345 -33.08 -6.41 -18.08
N SER A 346 -34.12 -6.50 -17.25
CA SER A 346 -34.04 -6.13 -15.83
C SER A 346 -34.14 -7.40 -14.98
N GLU A 347 -33.35 -7.46 -13.91
CA GLU A 347 -33.26 -8.61 -13.02
C GLU A 347 -33.22 -8.17 -11.56
N ARG A 348 -33.90 -8.91 -10.67
CA ARG A 348 -33.97 -8.61 -9.25
C ARG A 348 -32.99 -9.46 -8.46
N PHE A 349 -32.27 -8.83 -7.55
CA PHE A 349 -31.34 -9.43 -6.58
C PHE A 349 -31.71 -9.02 -5.16
N ASP A 350 -31.30 -9.81 -4.18
CA ASP A 350 -31.43 -9.46 -2.76
C ASP A 350 -30.37 -8.39 -2.38
N ALA A 351 -29.20 -8.48 -2.97
CA ALA A 351 -28.12 -7.50 -2.83
C ALA A 351 -27.20 -7.49 -4.07
N VAL A 352 -26.39 -6.44 -4.20
CA VAL A 352 -25.40 -6.33 -5.27
C VAL A 352 -24.04 -5.94 -4.73
N ILE A 353 -22.96 -6.38 -5.40
CA ILE A 353 -21.58 -6.09 -5.05
C ILE A 353 -20.87 -5.46 -6.26
N PHE A 354 -20.33 -4.26 -6.09
CA PHE A 354 -19.51 -3.60 -7.10
C PHE A 354 -18.05 -4.05 -6.98
N GLY A 355 -17.63 -4.98 -7.83
CA GLY A 355 -16.25 -5.42 -8.01
C GLY A 355 -15.49 -4.53 -9.00
N THR A 356 -15.66 -3.21 -8.91
CA THR A 356 -15.25 -2.21 -9.89
C THR A 356 -13.86 -1.62 -9.62
N GLY A 357 -13.21 -2.03 -8.54
CA GLY A 357 -11.86 -1.62 -8.18
C GLY A 357 -11.78 -0.26 -7.50
N PHE A 358 -10.64 0.40 -7.62
CA PHE A 358 -10.35 1.67 -6.95
C PHE A 358 -9.99 2.74 -7.98
N ASP A 359 -10.37 3.98 -7.70
CA ASP A 359 -9.92 5.15 -8.43
C ASP A 359 -8.57 5.63 -7.88
N VAL A 360 -7.78 6.25 -8.75
CA VAL A 360 -6.63 7.05 -8.36
C VAL A 360 -6.99 8.51 -8.63
N ASP A 361 -7.36 9.20 -7.58
CA ASP A 361 -7.69 10.63 -7.61
C ASP A 361 -7.51 11.22 -6.21
N LEU A 362 -6.47 12.01 -6.00
CA LEU A 362 -6.21 12.60 -4.69
C LEU A 362 -7.25 13.66 -4.29
N LEU A 363 -8.09 14.17 -5.22
CA LEU A 363 -9.20 15.05 -4.89
C LEU A 363 -10.22 14.39 -3.96
N ASP A 364 -10.30 13.06 -3.97
CA ASP A 364 -11.18 12.30 -3.08
C ASP A 364 -10.58 12.06 -1.69
N ARG A 365 -9.40 12.65 -1.39
CA ARG A 365 -8.69 12.45 -0.12
C ARG A 365 -8.86 13.66 0.81
N PRO A 366 -9.80 13.60 1.79
CA PRO A 366 -10.12 14.74 2.65
C PRO A 366 -8.94 15.18 3.52
N GLU A 367 -8.05 14.27 3.91
CA GLU A 367 -6.86 14.61 4.68
C GLU A 367 -5.84 15.44 3.91
N LEU A 368 -5.95 15.50 2.57
CA LEU A 368 -5.11 16.30 1.68
C LEU A 368 -5.84 17.51 1.08
N ALA A 369 -7.04 17.84 1.53
CA ALA A 369 -7.96 18.78 0.87
C ALA A 369 -7.33 20.13 0.50
N ILE A 370 -6.43 20.67 1.33
CA ILE A 370 -5.75 21.95 1.05
C ILE A 370 -4.69 21.84 -0.05
N TYR A 371 -4.17 20.63 -0.28
CA TYR A 371 -3.08 20.39 -1.24
C TYR A 371 -3.58 19.88 -2.58
N THR A 372 -4.67 19.11 -2.60
CA THR A 372 -5.12 18.37 -3.78
C THR A 372 -5.38 19.25 -5.02
N PRO A 373 -5.90 20.50 -4.92
CA PRO A 373 -6.04 21.37 -6.10
C PRO A 373 -4.70 21.80 -6.72
N HIS A 374 -3.60 21.65 -5.97
CA HIS A 374 -2.27 22.09 -6.35
C HIS A 374 -1.34 20.94 -6.73
N VAL A 375 -1.72 19.69 -6.45
CA VAL A 375 -0.92 18.51 -6.81
C VAL A 375 -0.74 18.43 -8.32
N ASP A 376 0.50 18.19 -8.74
CA ASP A 376 0.83 17.92 -10.13
C ASP A 376 0.35 16.53 -10.54
N THR A 377 -0.19 16.42 -11.75
CA THR A 377 -0.72 15.17 -12.29
C THR A 377 -0.18 14.90 -13.68
N TRP A 378 -0.20 13.65 -14.09
CA TRP A 378 0.25 13.23 -15.42
C TRP A 378 -0.49 13.93 -16.56
N ALA A 379 -1.72 14.40 -16.34
CA ALA A 379 -2.44 15.21 -17.34
C ALA A 379 -1.66 16.43 -17.84
N ARG A 380 -0.76 16.99 -17.02
CA ARG A 380 0.06 18.17 -17.38
C ARG A 380 1.31 17.82 -18.18
N HIS A 381 1.76 16.56 -18.13
CA HIS A 381 3.02 16.07 -18.72
C HIS A 381 2.82 15.30 -20.04
N VAL A 382 1.56 14.95 -20.33
CA VAL A 382 1.19 14.33 -21.60
C VAL A 382 0.34 15.29 -22.42
N GLY A 383 0.30 15.12 -23.73
CA GLY A 383 -0.54 15.99 -24.59
C GLY A 383 -2.03 15.81 -24.28
N ALA A 384 -2.83 16.90 -24.46
CA ALA A 384 -4.26 16.90 -24.17
C ALA A 384 -5.03 15.75 -24.81
N ALA A 385 -4.66 15.36 -26.03
CA ALA A 385 -5.26 14.20 -26.72
C ALA A 385 -4.98 12.88 -26.00
N GLN A 386 -3.75 12.67 -25.47
CA GLN A 386 -3.38 11.47 -24.71
C GLN A 386 -4.07 11.43 -23.36
N ALA A 387 -4.17 12.57 -22.68
CA ALA A 387 -4.90 12.68 -21.42
C ALA A 387 -6.40 12.39 -21.60
N ALA A 388 -7.00 12.88 -22.69
CA ALA A 388 -8.39 12.60 -23.00
C ALA A 388 -8.65 11.14 -23.40
N ALA A 389 -7.69 10.50 -24.08
CA ALA A 389 -7.78 9.08 -24.46
C ALA A 389 -7.66 8.16 -23.23
N HIS A 390 -6.88 8.55 -22.22
CA HIS A 390 -6.63 7.77 -21.00
C HIS A 390 -6.88 8.63 -19.75
N PRO A 391 -8.13 9.00 -19.45
CA PRO A 391 -8.46 9.94 -18.38
C PRO A 391 -8.14 9.41 -16.98
N GLU A 392 -8.15 8.10 -16.77
CA GLU A 392 -7.80 7.49 -15.47
C GLU A 392 -6.29 7.62 -15.18
N PRO A 393 -5.37 7.16 -16.05
CA PRO A 393 -3.93 7.39 -15.87
C PRO A 393 -3.56 8.87 -15.76
N ALA A 394 -4.26 9.76 -16.47
CA ALA A 394 -3.99 11.20 -16.46
C ALA A 394 -4.19 11.86 -15.07
N ARG A 395 -5.01 11.26 -14.19
CA ARG A 395 -5.24 11.74 -12.82
C ARG A 395 -4.18 11.29 -11.82
N PHE A 396 -3.33 10.31 -12.18
CA PHE A 396 -2.25 9.90 -11.28
C PHE A 396 -1.37 11.09 -10.94
N PRO A 397 -0.93 11.21 -9.67
CA PRO A 397 0.01 12.27 -9.29
C PRO A 397 1.35 12.06 -10.00
N TYR A 398 1.92 13.17 -10.47
CA TYR A 398 3.27 13.22 -11.02
C TYR A 398 4.26 13.47 -9.89
N LEU A 399 5.04 12.44 -9.56
CA LEU A 399 5.88 12.43 -8.36
C LEU A 399 7.34 12.73 -8.68
N GLY A 400 8.04 13.27 -7.70
CA GLY A 400 9.48 13.36 -7.70
C GLY A 400 10.17 12.01 -7.41
N PRO A 401 11.52 11.92 -7.54
CA PRO A 401 12.27 10.66 -7.51
C PRO A 401 12.21 9.91 -6.16
N GLY A 402 11.88 10.59 -5.07
CA GLY A 402 11.66 10.01 -3.74
C GLY A 402 10.19 9.79 -3.40
N PHE A 403 9.30 9.70 -4.39
CA PHE A 403 7.84 9.60 -4.22
C PHE A 403 7.19 10.87 -3.68
N GLU A 404 7.90 11.97 -3.59
CA GLU A 404 7.36 13.24 -3.10
C GLU A 404 6.33 13.81 -4.07
N LEU A 405 5.27 14.40 -3.51
CA LEU A 405 4.26 15.15 -4.26
C LEU A 405 4.90 16.43 -4.83
N ARG A 406 4.45 16.82 -6.00
CA ARG A 406 4.90 18.04 -6.68
C ARG A 406 3.74 19.00 -6.86
N SER A 407 4.06 20.29 -6.91
CA SER A 407 3.07 21.31 -7.20
C SER A 407 2.97 21.58 -8.71
N GLY A 408 1.78 21.40 -9.27
CA GLY A 408 1.47 21.78 -10.64
C GLY A 408 1.11 23.26 -10.82
N THR A 409 0.92 24.01 -9.71
CA THR A 409 0.54 25.43 -9.71
C THR A 409 1.60 26.35 -9.15
N GLY A 410 2.68 25.80 -8.58
CA GLY A 410 3.69 26.54 -7.80
C GLY A 410 3.29 26.81 -6.35
N GLN A 411 2.01 26.76 -6.01
CA GLN A 411 1.52 26.91 -4.64
C GLN A 411 1.83 25.66 -3.81
N HIS A 412 2.12 25.84 -2.53
CA HIS A 412 2.43 24.74 -1.58
C HIS A 412 3.61 23.83 -2.00
N ALA A 413 4.49 24.28 -2.92
CA ALA A 413 5.56 23.44 -3.45
C ALA A 413 6.46 22.86 -2.34
N GLY A 414 6.85 23.69 -1.35
CA GLY A 414 7.64 23.25 -0.20
C GLY A 414 6.92 22.23 0.69
N ALA A 415 5.62 22.46 0.95
CA ALA A 415 4.81 21.56 1.75
C ALA A 415 4.62 20.21 1.04
N LEU A 416 4.26 20.22 -0.25
CA LEU A 416 4.08 19.03 -1.07
C LEU A 416 5.35 18.17 -1.16
N ALA A 417 6.52 18.80 -1.27
CA ALA A 417 7.81 18.09 -1.30
C ALA A 417 8.17 17.36 0.03
N ARG A 418 7.39 17.56 1.09
CA ARG A 418 7.51 16.82 2.35
C ARG A 418 6.60 15.61 2.43
N LEU A 419 5.63 15.48 1.51
CA LEU A 419 4.63 14.42 1.48
C LEU A 419 5.02 13.38 0.42
N HIS A 420 5.36 12.19 0.85
CA HIS A 420 5.78 11.08 -0.01
C HIS A 420 4.63 10.09 -0.19
N LEU A 421 4.16 9.91 -1.41
CA LEU A 421 3.04 9.00 -1.72
C LEU A 421 3.57 7.59 -2.00
N PHE A 422 3.60 6.75 -0.97
CA PHE A 422 4.12 5.39 -1.06
C PHE A 422 2.98 4.36 -1.09
N ASN A 423 2.18 4.42 -2.15
CA ASN A 423 1.04 3.54 -2.42
C ASN A 423 0.82 3.36 -3.93
N TRP A 424 -0.29 2.75 -4.31
CA TRP A 424 -0.62 2.49 -5.72
C TRP A 424 -0.63 3.74 -6.61
N GLY A 425 -0.94 4.91 -6.08
CA GLY A 425 -0.93 6.18 -6.82
C GLY A 425 0.45 6.55 -7.38
N SER A 426 1.54 5.97 -6.87
CA SER A 426 2.89 6.20 -7.37
C SER A 426 3.24 5.42 -8.65
N THR A 427 2.37 4.51 -9.08
CA THR A 427 2.68 3.50 -10.12
C THR A 427 3.11 4.12 -11.45
N LEU A 428 2.46 5.19 -11.89
CA LEU A 428 2.76 5.79 -13.18
C LEU A 428 4.13 6.50 -13.19
N SER A 429 4.57 7.03 -12.05
CA SER A 429 5.87 7.69 -11.89
C SER A 429 7.01 6.70 -11.60
N HIS A 430 6.76 5.66 -10.79
CA HIS A 430 7.80 4.78 -10.25
C HIS A 430 7.73 3.31 -10.67
N GLY A 431 6.67 2.91 -11.37
CA GLY A 431 6.36 1.50 -11.55
C GLY A 431 5.67 0.92 -10.30
N ALA A 432 5.39 -0.38 -10.32
CA ALA A 432 4.68 -1.07 -9.23
C ALA A 432 5.59 -1.32 -8.00
N LEU A 433 6.22 -0.26 -7.47
CA LEU A 433 7.14 -0.35 -6.32
C LEU A 433 6.42 -0.21 -4.98
N ALA A 434 5.27 0.48 -4.95
CA ALA A 434 4.48 0.69 -3.74
C ALA A 434 3.05 0.17 -3.96
N GLY A 435 2.78 -1.04 -3.55
CA GLY A 435 1.46 -1.67 -3.74
C GLY A 435 1.52 -3.11 -4.25
N ASP A 436 2.64 -3.52 -4.83
CA ASP A 436 2.91 -4.90 -5.26
C ASP A 436 4.13 -5.47 -4.52
N ILE A 437 4.06 -6.74 -4.10
CA ILE A 437 5.10 -7.40 -3.30
C ILE A 437 6.47 -7.41 -4.02
N PRO A 438 6.57 -7.72 -5.34
CA PRO A 438 7.86 -7.82 -6.02
C PRO A 438 8.71 -6.55 -6.01
N GLY A 439 8.07 -5.39 -6.01
CA GLY A 439 8.74 -4.09 -6.01
C GLY A 439 8.99 -3.49 -4.64
N LEU A 440 8.37 -4.04 -3.60
CA LEU A 440 8.23 -3.41 -2.29
C LEU A 440 9.57 -3.03 -1.64
N GLY A 441 10.51 -3.98 -1.56
CA GLY A 441 11.84 -3.71 -0.97
C GLY A 441 12.64 -2.67 -1.75
N ILE A 442 12.56 -2.69 -3.09
CA ILE A 442 13.23 -1.70 -3.96
C ILE A 442 12.62 -0.31 -3.75
N GLY A 443 11.29 -0.24 -3.71
CA GLY A 443 10.56 1.01 -3.49
C GLY A 443 10.85 1.62 -2.12
N ALA A 444 10.79 0.82 -1.06
CA ALA A 444 11.07 1.29 0.30
C ALA A 444 12.52 1.76 0.48
N THR A 445 13.48 1.08 -0.13
CA THR A 445 14.89 1.51 -0.12
C THR A 445 15.06 2.85 -0.85
N ARG A 446 14.46 3.02 -2.03
CA ARG A 446 14.50 4.29 -2.78
C ARG A 446 13.88 5.44 -1.99
N LEU A 447 12.72 5.20 -1.38
CA LEU A 447 12.03 6.17 -0.52
C LEU A 447 12.92 6.59 0.67
N ALA A 448 13.48 5.62 1.40
CA ALA A 448 14.33 5.88 2.56
C ALA A 448 15.58 6.68 2.17
N GLN A 449 16.27 6.30 1.09
CA GLN A 449 17.45 7.02 0.58
C GLN A 449 17.13 8.47 0.20
N ALA A 450 15.96 8.71 -0.41
CA ALA A 450 15.56 10.08 -0.76
C ALA A 450 15.27 10.91 0.50
N ILE A 451 14.56 10.36 1.49
CA ILE A 451 14.28 11.05 2.76
C ILE A 451 15.57 11.33 3.52
N VAL A 452 16.48 10.36 3.61
CA VAL A 452 17.80 10.50 4.25
C VAL A 452 18.61 11.64 3.61
N ARG A 453 18.71 11.64 2.27
CA ARG A 453 19.34 12.72 1.53
C ARG A 453 18.73 14.09 1.89
N ASP A 454 17.42 14.18 1.87
CA ASP A 454 16.72 15.45 2.12
C ASP A 454 16.91 15.94 3.56
N LEU A 455 16.90 15.03 4.55
CA LEU A 455 17.15 15.35 5.95
C LEU A 455 18.58 15.85 6.16
N PHE A 456 19.57 15.17 5.55
CA PHE A 456 20.97 15.59 5.63
C PHE A 456 21.19 16.97 4.98
N VAL A 457 20.64 17.18 3.77
CA VAL A 457 20.78 18.46 3.06
C VAL A 457 20.14 19.61 3.83
N ALA A 458 18.98 19.36 4.47
CA ALA A 458 18.32 20.37 5.29
C ALA A 458 19.13 20.77 6.55
N ASP A 459 19.95 19.87 7.07
CA ASP A 459 20.78 20.08 8.26
C ASP A 459 22.28 20.30 7.92
N ALA A 460 22.63 20.52 6.65
CA ALA A 460 24.02 20.55 6.20
C ALA A 460 24.92 21.54 6.99
N ASP A 461 24.43 22.75 7.25
CA ASP A 461 25.20 23.77 8.02
C ASP A 461 25.43 23.33 9.48
N ARG A 462 24.42 22.72 10.12
CA ARG A 462 24.53 22.14 11.47
C ARG A 462 25.51 20.97 11.51
N HIS A 463 25.55 20.16 10.48
CA HIS A 463 26.53 19.08 10.35
C HIS A 463 27.92 19.61 10.11
N TRP A 464 28.04 20.70 9.33
CA TRP A 464 29.32 21.40 9.13
C TRP A 464 29.88 21.95 10.45
N GLU A 465 29.07 22.64 11.26
CA GLU A 465 29.47 23.11 12.59
C GLU A 465 29.96 21.96 13.51
N ARG A 466 29.24 20.83 13.48
CA ARG A 466 29.66 19.62 14.23
C ARG A 466 30.95 19.02 13.73
N LEU A 467 31.19 19.06 12.41
CA LEU A 467 32.46 18.61 11.83
C LEU A 467 33.62 19.50 12.29
N LEU A 468 33.41 20.79 12.32
CA LEU A 468 34.44 21.74 12.82
C LEU A 468 34.71 21.54 14.32
N ALA A 469 33.70 21.15 15.10
CA ALA A 469 33.82 20.90 16.52
C ALA A 469 34.35 19.49 16.86
N HIS A 470 34.58 18.62 15.85
CA HIS A 470 35.12 17.30 16.06
C HIS A 470 36.63 17.34 16.26
N GLU A 471 37.06 17.22 17.51
CA GLU A 471 38.45 17.32 17.92
C GLU A 471 38.98 16.02 18.55
N GLU A 472 38.31 14.90 18.39
CA GLU A 472 38.73 13.62 18.92
C GLU A 472 40.00 13.13 18.20
N PRO A 473 41.14 13.00 18.92
CA PRO A 473 42.40 12.64 18.28
C PRO A 473 42.44 11.15 17.96
N GLU A 474 42.45 10.79 16.70
CA GLU A 474 42.67 9.43 16.25
C GLU A 474 44.16 9.03 16.32
N LEU A 475 45.07 9.96 16.01
CA LEU A 475 46.49 9.74 16.13
C LEU A 475 46.97 10.14 17.54
N LEU A 476 47.18 9.16 18.39
CA LEU A 476 47.73 9.32 19.74
C LEU A 476 49.27 9.48 19.67
N ALA A 477 49.86 10.04 20.76
CA ALA A 477 51.31 10.15 20.90
C ALA A 477 51.98 8.80 20.74
N THR A 478 53.10 8.76 19.98
CA THR A 478 53.94 7.57 19.80
C THR A 478 55.37 7.88 20.27
N ARG A 479 56.22 6.87 20.31
CA ARG A 479 57.65 7.06 20.67
C ARG A 479 58.33 8.10 19.77
N ARG A 480 57.89 8.31 18.53
CA ARG A 480 58.54 9.19 17.55
C ARG A 480 57.75 10.44 17.23
N TYR A 481 56.45 10.44 17.48
CA TYR A 481 55.54 11.55 17.25
C TYR A 481 54.85 11.94 18.55
N VAL A 482 55.01 13.16 18.97
CA VAL A 482 54.31 13.77 20.11
C VAL A 482 53.57 14.97 19.61
N PRO A 483 52.22 15.05 19.75
CA PRO A 483 51.43 16.19 19.35
C PRO A 483 51.93 17.47 20.03
N PRO A 484 51.82 18.66 19.39
CA PRO A 484 52.32 19.93 19.96
C PRO A 484 51.74 20.28 21.32
N GLU A 485 50.50 19.93 21.57
CA GLU A 485 49.76 20.18 22.83
C GLU A 485 50.24 19.31 24.02
N GLN A 486 51.05 18.28 23.76
CA GLN A 486 51.60 17.36 24.77
C GLN A 486 53.13 17.55 24.94
N ARG A 487 53.69 18.57 24.27
CA ARG A 487 55.08 18.98 24.42
C ARG A 487 55.17 20.06 25.49
#